data_91db63724fa687084e2d5ed377a2c8da
#
_entry.id   91db63724fa687084e2d5ed377a2c8da
#
_cell.length_a   1.000
_cell.length_b   1.000
_cell.length_c   1.000
_cell.angle_alpha   90.00
_cell.angle_beta   90.00
_cell.angle_gamma   90.00
#
_symmetry.space_group_name_H-M   'P 1'
#
loop_
_entity.id
_entity.type
_entity.pdbx_description
1 polymer ?
#
loop_
_entity_poly.entity_id
_entity_poly.type
_entity_poly.pdbx_seq_one_letter_code
_entity_poly.pdbx_strand_id
1 'polypeptide(L)'
;IPSSLVGSEMCIRDRSEHMAGVTAAPALASDWGLSEDQIFPFSEGVGGRYSLWSSVGLAVMLGIGSDRFIQLLDGAYVMDCHFADTDFNRNIPVLMGLLRVWHRTFLGRSSYGLMPYDQRLGRLPAWAQQLDMESNGKSVTREGHVLAMGSGPLIWGEPGTNGQHSFFQWLHQGTDIVPVDILVPRQPNGVDQF
;
A
#
# COMPACT_ATOMS: atom_id res chain seq x y z
N ILE A 1 26.12 -14.14 -18.88
CA ILE A 1 25.60 -12.82 -19.26
C ILE A 1 25.48 -12.81 -20.78
N PRO A 2 24.30 -12.60 -21.39
CA PRO A 2 24.16 -12.68 -22.85
C PRO A 2 24.92 -11.55 -23.52
N SER A 3 25.55 -11.88 -24.65
CA SER A 3 26.35 -10.99 -25.51
C SER A 3 25.55 -9.84 -26.16
N SER A 4 24.26 -9.69 -25.87
CA SER A 4 23.41 -8.59 -26.33
C SER A 4 23.61 -7.28 -25.52
N LEU A 5 24.51 -7.28 -24.55
CA LEU A 5 24.86 -6.10 -23.74
C LEU A 5 26.00 -5.27 -24.29
N VAL A 6 26.50 -5.59 -25.48
CA VAL A 6 27.61 -4.81 -26.14
C VAL A 6 27.13 -3.42 -26.61
N GLY A 7 25.81 -3.20 -26.76
CA GLY A 7 25.24 -1.86 -26.93
C GLY A 7 25.18 -1.03 -25.66
N SER A 8 25.45 -1.64 -24.50
CA SER A 8 25.33 -1.00 -23.20
C SER A 8 26.56 -0.18 -22.78
N GLU A 9 27.70 -0.36 -23.42
CA GLU A 9 28.90 0.44 -23.04
C GLU A 9 28.77 1.91 -23.43
N MET A 10 28.04 2.23 -24.50
CA MET A 10 27.72 3.65 -24.78
C MET A 10 26.72 4.22 -23.78
N CYS A 11 25.74 3.44 -23.33
CA CYS A 11 24.80 3.83 -22.26
C CYS A 11 25.46 3.90 -20.87
N ILE A 12 26.57 3.19 -20.66
CA ILE A 12 27.30 3.18 -19.38
C ILE A 12 28.09 4.48 -19.15
N ARG A 13 28.53 5.15 -20.20
CA ARG A 13 29.23 6.45 -20.07
C ARG A 13 28.31 7.60 -19.69
N ASP A 14 27.01 7.53 -20.03
CA ASP A 14 26.00 8.55 -19.73
C ASP A 14 25.24 8.29 -18.42
N ARG A 15 25.60 7.26 -17.65
CA ARG A 15 24.90 6.91 -16.41
C ARG A 15 24.80 8.08 -15.44
N SER A 16 25.88 8.81 -15.28
CA SER A 16 25.95 9.94 -14.35
C SER A 16 25.04 11.12 -14.73
N GLU A 17 24.60 11.21 -15.99
CA GLU A 17 23.81 12.34 -16.48
C GLU A 17 22.29 12.07 -16.48
N HIS A 18 21.89 10.78 -16.52
CA HIS A 18 20.49 10.40 -16.74
C HIS A 18 19.89 9.46 -15.72
N MET A 19 20.60 9.19 -14.61
CA MET A 19 20.15 8.26 -13.59
C MET A 19 20.14 8.91 -12.21
N ALA A 20 19.19 8.50 -11.39
CA ALA A 20 19.14 8.80 -9.98
C ALA A 20 18.93 7.49 -9.19
N GLY A 21 19.57 7.38 -8.03
CA GLY A 21 19.49 6.22 -7.17
C GLY A 21 18.65 6.47 -5.93
N VAL A 22 17.61 5.66 -5.72
CA VAL A 22 16.88 5.64 -4.44
C VAL A 22 17.30 4.38 -3.69
N THR A 23 18.00 4.52 -2.57
CA THR A 23 18.69 3.40 -1.94
C THR A 23 18.88 3.53 -0.44
N ALA A 24 18.86 2.40 0.29
CA ALA A 24 19.31 2.31 1.68
C ALA A 24 20.84 2.14 1.81
N ALA A 25 21.55 1.96 0.69
CA ALA A 25 23.00 1.75 0.64
C ALA A 25 23.70 2.80 -0.26
N PRO A 26 23.81 4.07 0.17
CA PRO A 26 24.38 5.14 -0.65
C PRO A 26 25.80 4.85 -1.17
N ALA A 27 26.63 4.20 -0.35
CA ALA A 27 28.00 3.85 -0.74
C ALA A 27 28.04 2.96 -1.99
N LEU A 28 27.14 1.96 -2.09
CA LEU A 28 27.06 1.10 -3.26
C LEU A 28 26.62 1.87 -4.50
N ALA A 29 25.77 2.87 -4.36
CA ALA A 29 25.33 3.72 -5.46
C ALA A 29 26.48 4.62 -5.96
N SER A 30 27.29 5.16 -5.04
CA SER A 30 28.49 5.93 -5.38
C SER A 30 29.55 5.04 -6.05
N ASP A 31 29.80 3.84 -5.54
CA ASP A 31 30.73 2.88 -6.16
C ASP A 31 30.27 2.48 -7.56
N TRP A 32 28.96 2.49 -7.79
CA TRP A 32 28.37 2.20 -9.10
C TRP A 32 28.51 3.39 -10.09
N GLY A 33 28.88 4.59 -9.61
CA GLY A 33 29.19 5.76 -10.40
C GLY A 33 28.17 6.91 -10.34
N LEU A 34 27.23 6.89 -9.39
CA LEU A 34 26.33 8.02 -9.14
C LEU A 34 27.03 9.08 -8.28
N SER A 35 26.82 10.33 -8.59
CA SER A 35 27.22 11.46 -7.76
C SER A 35 26.29 11.63 -6.55
N GLU A 36 26.74 12.34 -5.52
CA GLU A 36 25.99 12.50 -4.27
C GLU A 36 24.63 13.17 -4.47
N ASP A 37 24.54 14.13 -5.39
CA ASP A 37 23.31 14.85 -5.76
C ASP A 37 22.28 14.00 -6.53
N GLN A 38 22.70 12.82 -7.04
CA GLN A 38 21.84 11.86 -7.71
C GLN A 38 21.37 10.72 -6.79
N ILE A 39 21.84 10.70 -5.54
CA ILE A 39 21.53 9.65 -4.58
C ILE A 39 20.50 10.16 -3.57
N PHE A 40 19.34 9.51 -3.54
CA PHE A 40 18.23 9.80 -2.61
C PHE A 40 18.16 8.67 -1.57
N PRO A 41 18.80 8.84 -0.42
CA PRO A 41 18.87 7.81 0.59
C PRO A 41 17.57 7.68 1.38
N PHE A 42 17.33 6.48 1.91
CA PHE A 42 16.33 6.22 2.94
C PHE A 42 16.89 5.26 4.00
N SER A 43 16.26 5.24 5.17
CA SER A 43 16.70 4.38 6.28
C SER A 43 16.51 2.90 5.97
N GLU A 44 17.42 2.04 6.43
CA GLU A 44 17.32 0.57 6.35
C GLU A 44 16.03 0.03 6.99
N GLY A 45 15.47 0.73 7.97
CA GLY A 45 14.19 0.37 8.60
C GLY A 45 12.97 0.66 7.72
N VAL A 46 13.14 1.38 6.61
CA VAL A 46 12.07 1.69 5.66
C VAL A 46 12.09 0.66 4.55
N GLY A 47 11.04 -0.10 4.37
CA GLY A 47 11.02 -1.15 3.37
C GLY A 47 9.67 -1.39 2.71
N GLY A 48 9.71 -1.85 1.46
CA GLY A 48 8.61 -2.40 0.70
C GLY A 48 7.36 -1.52 0.66
N ARG A 49 6.25 -2.11 1.03
CA ARG A 49 4.91 -1.52 0.99
C ARG A 49 4.67 -0.32 1.90
N TYR A 50 5.57 -0.05 2.85
CA TYR A 50 5.50 1.09 3.77
C TYR A 50 6.43 2.24 3.38
N SER A 51 7.10 2.16 2.24
CA SER A 51 8.18 3.07 1.85
C SER A 51 7.76 4.32 1.08
N LEU A 52 6.50 4.40 0.63
CA LEU A 52 5.98 5.51 -0.19
C LEU A 52 6.24 6.90 0.43
N TRP A 53 6.26 6.98 1.75
CA TRP A 53 6.46 8.20 2.54
C TRP A 53 7.92 8.67 2.60
N SER A 54 8.86 7.88 2.09
CA SER A 54 10.30 8.16 2.02
C SER A 54 10.73 8.58 0.62
N SER A 55 12.04 8.66 0.39
CA SER A 55 12.63 8.90 -0.94
C SER A 55 12.15 7.91 -2.01
N VAL A 56 11.66 6.72 -1.60
CA VAL A 56 11.07 5.74 -2.53
C VAL A 56 9.85 6.32 -3.26
N GLY A 57 9.17 7.30 -2.67
CA GLY A 57 8.10 8.06 -3.31
C GLY A 57 8.52 9.00 -4.44
N LEU A 58 9.83 9.18 -4.71
CA LEU A 58 10.36 10.10 -5.72
C LEU A 58 9.70 9.89 -7.10
N ALA A 59 9.56 8.66 -7.53
CA ALA A 59 8.94 8.37 -8.84
C ALA A 59 7.47 8.81 -8.89
N VAL A 60 6.74 8.67 -7.79
CA VAL A 60 5.35 9.15 -7.66
C VAL A 60 5.33 10.67 -7.68
N MET A 61 6.21 11.32 -6.91
CA MET A 61 6.35 12.78 -6.86
C MET A 61 6.63 13.36 -8.27
N LEU A 62 7.53 12.75 -9.02
CA LEU A 62 7.82 13.16 -10.40
C LEU A 62 6.61 12.98 -11.33
N GLY A 63 5.84 11.91 -11.13
CA GLY A 63 4.66 11.60 -11.95
C GLY A 63 3.45 12.51 -11.71
N ILE A 64 3.20 12.88 -10.45
CA ILE A 64 2.00 13.66 -10.08
C ILE A 64 2.29 15.14 -9.76
N GLY A 65 3.56 15.51 -9.65
CA GLY A 65 4.04 16.82 -9.24
C GLY A 65 4.22 16.93 -7.72
N SER A 66 5.15 17.80 -7.30
CA SER A 66 5.53 17.99 -5.90
C SER A 66 4.36 18.40 -5.02
N ASP A 67 3.52 19.34 -5.49
CA ASP A 67 2.41 19.88 -4.70
C ASP A 67 1.39 18.78 -4.34
N ARG A 68 1.06 17.92 -5.31
CA ARG A 68 0.15 16.79 -5.07
C ARG A 68 0.77 15.72 -4.19
N PHE A 69 2.07 15.52 -4.32
CA PHE A 69 2.79 14.58 -3.46
C PHE A 69 2.83 15.09 -2.01
N ILE A 70 3.05 16.38 -1.79
CA ILE A 70 2.97 16.98 -0.46
C ILE A 70 1.56 16.83 0.12
N GLN A 71 0.50 17.09 -0.65
CA GLN A 71 -0.88 16.86 -0.20
C GLN A 71 -1.14 15.39 0.19
N LEU A 72 -0.51 14.42 -0.49
CA LEU A 72 -0.57 13.00 -0.10
C LEU A 72 0.08 12.78 1.27
N LEU A 73 1.27 13.38 1.51
CA LEU A 73 1.95 13.30 2.80
C LEU A 73 1.15 14.01 3.91
N ASP A 74 0.56 15.15 3.63
CA ASP A 74 -0.30 15.88 4.57
C ASP A 74 -1.51 15.03 4.99
N GLY A 75 -2.12 14.32 4.04
CA GLY A 75 -3.22 13.39 4.33
C GLY A 75 -2.80 12.26 5.27
N ALA A 76 -1.61 11.70 5.09
CA ALA A 76 -1.04 10.70 5.99
C ALA A 76 -0.76 11.28 7.37
N TYR A 77 -0.17 12.48 7.44
CA TYR A 77 0.12 13.16 8.70
C TYR A 77 -1.15 13.47 9.50
N VAL A 78 -2.22 13.89 8.85
CA VAL A 78 -3.53 14.09 9.51
C VAL A 78 -4.03 12.80 10.16
N MET A 79 -3.85 11.64 9.50
CA MET A 79 -4.23 10.35 10.08
C MET A 79 -3.30 9.94 11.23
N ASP A 80 -2.00 10.24 11.16
CA ASP A 80 -1.05 9.99 12.23
C ASP A 80 -1.42 10.79 13.49
N CYS A 81 -1.75 12.08 13.34
CA CYS A 81 -2.25 12.92 14.43
C CYS A 81 -3.58 12.36 15.01
N HIS A 82 -4.51 11.97 14.12
CA HIS A 82 -5.76 11.35 14.57
C HIS A 82 -5.50 10.06 15.37
N PHE A 83 -4.58 9.22 14.92
CA PHE A 83 -4.23 7.99 15.63
C PHE A 83 -3.60 8.27 17.00
N ALA A 84 -2.71 9.28 17.08
CA ALA A 84 -2.01 9.61 18.32
C ALA A 84 -2.90 10.30 19.36
N ASP A 85 -3.77 11.20 18.93
CA ASP A 85 -4.42 12.18 19.80
C ASP A 85 -5.92 11.88 20.08
N THR A 86 -6.51 10.90 19.35
CA THR A 86 -7.95 10.62 19.48
C THR A 86 -8.21 9.48 20.45
N ASP A 87 -9.22 9.65 21.32
CA ASP A 87 -9.68 8.60 22.23
C ASP A 87 -10.04 7.31 21.49
N PHE A 88 -9.76 6.15 22.08
CA PHE A 88 -9.92 4.83 21.45
C PHE A 88 -11.32 4.58 20.89
N ASN A 89 -12.37 5.07 21.54
CA ASN A 89 -13.75 4.90 21.08
C ASN A 89 -14.14 5.75 19.86
N ARG A 90 -13.24 6.63 19.40
CA ARG A 90 -13.40 7.50 18.23
C ARG A 90 -12.22 7.39 17.25
N ASN A 91 -11.20 6.63 17.60
CA ASN A 91 -9.97 6.46 16.82
C ASN A 91 -10.21 5.46 15.69
N ILE A 92 -10.26 5.95 14.47
CA ILE A 92 -10.60 5.14 13.28
C ILE A 92 -9.66 3.94 13.10
N PRO A 93 -8.31 4.10 13.06
CA PRO A 93 -7.39 2.96 12.94
C PRO A 93 -7.55 1.93 14.07
N VAL A 94 -7.74 2.39 15.31
CA VAL A 94 -7.94 1.49 16.47
C VAL A 94 -9.24 0.70 16.31
N LEU A 95 -10.35 1.38 15.99
CA LEU A 95 -11.65 0.73 15.82
C LEU A 95 -11.63 -0.27 14.65
N MET A 96 -11.03 0.10 13.52
CA MET A 96 -10.87 -0.81 12.37
C MET A 96 -10.04 -2.05 12.75
N GLY A 97 -8.93 -1.86 13.46
CA GLY A 97 -8.09 -2.97 13.94
C GLY A 97 -8.85 -3.90 14.90
N LEU A 98 -9.57 -3.35 15.86
CA LEU A 98 -10.38 -4.12 16.80
C LEU A 98 -11.52 -4.89 16.12
N LEU A 99 -12.25 -4.25 15.20
CA LEU A 99 -13.30 -4.90 14.41
C LEU A 99 -12.73 -6.04 13.57
N ARG A 100 -11.54 -5.85 13.01
CA ARG A 100 -10.88 -6.87 12.23
C ARG A 100 -10.51 -8.10 13.06
N VAL A 101 -9.92 -7.90 14.24
CA VAL A 101 -9.64 -8.99 15.19
C VAL A 101 -10.95 -9.66 15.60
N TRP A 102 -12.00 -8.89 15.90
CA TRP A 102 -13.30 -9.43 16.24
C TRP A 102 -13.87 -10.32 15.15
N HIS A 103 -13.91 -9.82 13.91
CA HIS A 103 -14.42 -10.60 12.78
C HIS A 103 -13.58 -11.84 12.49
N ARG A 104 -12.25 -11.70 12.45
CA ARG A 104 -11.37 -12.79 12.08
C ARG A 104 -11.20 -13.85 13.15
N THR A 105 -10.93 -13.41 14.38
CA THR A 105 -10.57 -14.31 15.48
C THR A 105 -11.79 -14.87 16.20
N PHE A 106 -12.77 -14.02 16.52
CA PHE A 106 -13.92 -14.42 17.32
C PHE A 106 -15.09 -14.92 16.47
N LEU A 107 -15.35 -14.32 15.33
CA LEU A 107 -16.46 -14.71 14.44
C LEU A 107 -16.05 -15.64 13.30
N GLY A 108 -14.76 -15.97 13.18
CA GLY A 108 -14.25 -16.90 12.16
C GLY A 108 -14.37 -16.41 10.71
N ARG A 109 -14.56 -15.10 10.48
CA ARG A 109 -14.70 -14.55 9.13
C ARG A 109 -13.34 -14.58 8.42
N SER A 110 -13.22 -15.42 7.39
CA SER A 110 -11.95 -15.63 6.67
C SER A 110 -11.69 -14.64 5.54
N SER A 111 -12.67 -13.82 5.21
CA SER A 111 -12.67 -12.93 4.05
C SER A 111 -13.08 -11.52 4.46
N TYR A 112 -12.56 -10.50 3.74
CA TYR A 112 -12.80 -9.10 4.01
C TYR A 112 -12.85 -8.31 2.69
N GLY A 113 -13.94 -7.63 2.44
CA GLY A 113 -14.17 -6.86 1.24
C GLY A 113 -13.73 -5.40 1.40
N LEU A 114 -13.07 -4.84 0.40
CA LEU A 114 -12.67 -3.44 0.35
C LEU A 114 -13.19 -2.82 -0.95
N MET A 115 -14.22 -1.96 -0.84
CA MET A 115 -14.99 -1.44 -1.97
C MET A 115 -14.79 0.08 -2.11
N PRO A 116 -13.80 0.55 -2.87
CA PRO A 116 -13.66 1.98 -3.13
C PRO A 116 -14.69 2.44 -4.18
N TYR A 117 -15.47 3.46 -3.85
CA TYR A 117 -16.35 4.16 -4.78
C TYR A 117 -15.66 5.39 -5.39
N ASP A 118 -14.41 5.18 -5.80
CA ASP A 118 -13.57 6.14 -6.50
C ASP A 118 -12.62 5.39 -7.42
N GLN A 119 -12.66 5.68 -8.71
CA GLN A 119 -11.82 4.99 -9.71
C GLN A 119 -10.31 5.19 -9.47
N ARG A 120 -9.91 6.32 -8.88
CA ARG A 120 -8.50 6.58 -8.50
C ARG A 120 -7.99 5.62 -7.44
N LEU A 121 -8.90 5.05 -6.64
CA LEU A 121 -8.60 4.03 -5.64
C LEU A 121 -8.79 2.60 -6.17
N GLY A 122 -8.94 2.42 -7.49
CA GLY A 122 -9.19 1.11 -8.10
C GLY A 122 -8.13 0.06 -7.78
N ARG A 123 -6.88 0.48 -7.51
CA ARG A 123 -5.79 -0.42 -7.10
C ARG A 123 -5.64 -0.59 -5.58
N LEU A 124 -6.45 0.11 -4.78
CA LEU A 124 -6.39 0.03 -3.33
C LEU A 124 -6.60 -1.39 -2.78
N PRO A 125 -7.58 -2.18 -3.25
CA PRO A 125 -7.72 -3.57 -2.78
C PRO A 125 -6.48 -4.42 -3.06
N ALA A 126 -5.89 -4.31 -4.25
CA ALA A 126 -4.69 -5.04 -4.61
C ALA A 126 -3.45 -4.60 -3.79
N TRP A 127 -3.33 -3.31 -3.48
CA TRP A 127 -2.29 -2.80 -2.58
C TRP A 127 -2.50 -3.32 -1.16
N ALA A 128 -3.73 -3.30 -0.66
CA ALA A 128 -4.08 -3.82 0.66
C ALA A 128 -3.82 -5.32 0.80
N GLN A 129 -3.92 -6.10 -0.29
CA GLN A 129 -3.54 -7.51 -0.30
C GLN A 129 -2.08 -7.69 0.11
N GLN A 130 -1.15 -6.98 -0.51
CA GLN A 130 0.25 -7.07 -0.11
C GLN A 130 0.48 -6.49 1.29
N LEU A 131 -0.12 -5.33 1.58
CA LEU A 131 0.04 -4.65 2.87
C LEU A 131 -0.33 -5.56 4.04
N ASP A 132 -1.42 -6.29 3.92
CA ASP A 132 -2.01 -7.07 4.99
C ASP A 132 -1.76 -8.58 4.86
N MET A 133 -2.11 -9.20 3.73
CA MET A 133 -2.03 -10.65 3.59
C MET A 133 -0.59 -11.15 3.65
N GLU A 134 0.36 -10.44 3.05
CA GLU A 134 1.77 -10.79 3.16
C GLU A 134 2.31 -10.51 4.57
N SER A 135 1.88 -9.43 5.22
CA SER A 135 2.31 -9.09 6.58
C SER A 135 1.75 -10.05 7.62
N ASN A 136 0.45 -10.29 7.59
CA ASN A 136 -0.29 -11.02 8.62
C ASN A 136 -0.64 -12.46 8.24
N GLY A 137 -0.43 -12.87 6.98
CA GLY A 137 -0.70 -14.21 6.49
C GLY A 137 0.32 -15.23 6.98
N LYS A 138 0.49 -15.37 8.28
CA LYS A 138 1.44 -16.28 8.93
C LYS A 138 0.68 -17.37 9.68
N SER A 139 1.18 -18.59 9.64
CA SER A 139 0.60 -19.75 10.32
C SER A 139 1.32 -20.12 11.62
N VAL A 140 2.42 -19.43 11.94
CA VAL A 140 3.25 -19.71 13.10
C VAL A 140 3.59 -18.43 13.86
N THR A 141 3.89 -18.57 15.16
CA THR A 141 4.44 -17.51 16.02
C THR A 141 5.91 -17.24 15.65
N ARG A 142 6.53 -16.26 16.28
CA ARG A 142 7.96 -15.99 16.15
C ARG A 142 8.84 -17.15 16.61
N GLU A 143 8.35 -17.94 17.56
CA GLU A 143 9.00 -19.13 18.10
C GLU A 143 8.75 -20.39 17.27
N GLY A 144 8.00 -20.27 16.16
CA GLY A 144 7.70 -21.40 15.26
C GLY A 144 6.51 -22.27 15.66
N HIS A 145 5.74 -21.91 16.68
CA HIS A 145 4.56 -22.64 17.08
C HIS A 145 3.38 -22.35 16.14
N VAL A 146 2.60 -23.36 15.81
CA VAL A 146 1.38 -23.19 15.00
C VAL A 146 0.38 -22.30 15.73
N LEU A 147 -0.20 -21.33 15.02
CA LEU A 147 -1.23 -20.47 15.56
C LEU A 147 -2.52 -21.25 15.83
N ALA A 148 -3.09 -21.03 17.03
CA ALA A 148 -4.39 -21.59 17.42
C ALA A 148 -5.60 -20.87 16.80
N MET A 149 -5.37 -19.70 16.20
CA MET A 149 -6.42 -18.83 15.61
C MET A 149 -5.99 -18.30 14.24
N GLY A 150 -6.96 -17.86 13.46
CA GLY A 150 -6.67 -17.28 12.16
C GLY A 150 -5.90 -15.95 12.26
N SER A 151 -4.85 -15.80 11.46
CA SER A 151 -4.04 -14.59 11.40
C SER A 151 -4.73 -13.45 10.64
N GLY A 152 -4.56 -13.33 9.33
CA GLY A 152 -5.23 -12.32 8.50
C GLY A 152 -6.42 -12.90 7.72
N PRO A 153 -7.39 -12.09 7.31
CA PRO A 153 -8.40 -12.50 6.34
C PRO A 153 -7.87 -12.42 4.91
N LEU A 154 -8.56 -13.07 3.99
CA LEU A 154 -8.40 -12.84 2.56
C LEU A 154 -8.97 -11.45 2.22
N ILE A 155 -8.13 -10.54 1.72
CA ILE A 155 -8.55 -9.22 1.24
C ILE A 155 -8.91 -9.29 -0.24
N TRP A 156 -10.04 -8.71 -0.62
CA TRP A 156 -10.48 -8.60 -2.00
C TRP A 156 -11.39 -7.40 -2.20
N GLY A 157 -11.65 -7.03 -3.42
CA GLY A 157 -12.55 -5.94 -3.77
C GLY A 157 -12.21 -5.30 -5.10
N GLU A 158 -13.11 -4.46 -5.54
CA GLU A 158 -13.02 -3.64 -6.75
C GLU A 158 -13.73 -2.31 -6.54
N PRO A 159 -13.53 -1.32 -7.43
CA PRO A 159 -14.35 -0.12 -7.44
C PRO A 159 -15.84 -0.44 -7.42
N GLY A 160 -16.59 0.28 -6.59
CA GLY A 160 -17.97 -0.04 -6.24
C GLY A 160 -18.89 -0.35 -7.42
N THR A 161 -18.85 0.46 -8.48
CA THR A 161 -19.69 0.29 -9.68
C THR A 161 -19.42 -1.04 -10.38
N ASN A 162 -18.14 -1.38 -10.62
CA ASN A 162 -17.76 -2.65 -11.24
C ASN A 162 -18.07 -3.83 -10.32
N GLY A 163 -17.76 -3.70 -9.04
CA GLY A 163 -18.01 -4.70 -8.02
C GLY A 163 -19.48 -5.09 -7.91
N GLN A 164 -20.39 -4.14 -8.10
CA GLN A 164 -21.84 -4.41 -8.08
C GLN A 164 -22.24 -5.47 -9.09
N HIS A 165 -21.66 -5.46 -10.28
CA HIS A 165 -21.94 -6.44 -11.33
C HIS A 165 -21.13 -7.74 -11.21
N SER A 166 -20.09 -7.76 -10.37
CA SER A 166 -19.22 -8.93 -10.22
C SER A 166 -19.63 -9.83 -9.05
N PHE A 167 -19.81 -9.28 -7.86
CA PHE A 167 -19.94 -10.09 -6.63
C PHE A 167 -20.98 -9.59 -5.63
N PHE A 168 -21.71 -8.50 -5.88
CA PHE A 168 -22.73 -8.02 -4.94
C PHE A 168 -23.90 -9.02 -4.82
N GLN A 169 -24.22 -9.75 -5.87
CA GLN A 169 -25.20 -10.84 -5.78
C GLN A 169 -24.84 -11.84 -4.67
N TRP A 170 -23.57 -12.22 -4.59
CA TRP A 170 -23.09 -13.13 -3.56
C TRP A 170 -23.08 -12.49 -2.17
N LEU A 171 -22.73 -11.20 -2.06
CA LEU A 171 -22.80 -10.47 -0.80
C LEU A 171 -24.23 -10.38 -0.24
N HIS A 172 -25.24 -10.28 -1.11
CA HIS A 172 -26.62 -10.19 -0.71
C HIS A 172 -27.27 -11.54 -0.41
N GLN A 173 -26.96 -12.58 -1.15
CA GLN A 173 -27.67 -13.86 -1.12
C GLN A 173 -26.76 -15.08 -0.93
N GLY A 174 -25.44 -14.87 -0.79
CA GLY A 174 -24.52 -15.95 -0.47
C GLY A 174 -24.68 -16.45 0.96
N THR A 175 -24.11 -17.62 1.23
CA THR A 175 -24.20 -18.27 2.55
C THR A 175 -23.18 -17.73 3.56
N ASP A 176 -22.12 -17.08 3.08
CA ASP A 176 -21.06 -16.56 3.92
C ASP A 176 -21.29 -15.08 4.30
N ILE A 177 -20.93 -14.74 5.51
CA ILE A 177 -20.95 -13.35 5.96
C ILE A 177 -19.55 -12.77 5.80
N VAL A 178 -19.43 -11.71 5.02
CA VAL A 178 -18.19 -10.99 4.77
C VAL A 178 -18.28 -9.58 5.33
N PRO A 179 -17.38 -9.18 6.23
CA PRO A 179 -17.19 -7.78 6.58
C PRO A 179 -16.73 -6.99 5.36
N VAL A 180 -17.29 -5.80 5.16
CA VAL A 180 -16.99 -4.94 4.00
C VAL A 180 -16.74 -3.53 4.46
N ASP A 181 -15.64 -2.91 4.00
CA ASP A 181 -15.42 -1.49 4.05
C ASP A 181 -15.79 -0.83 2.71
N ILE A 182 -16.61 0.18 2.80
CA ILE A 182 -17.01 1.00 1.64
C ILE A 182 -16.35 2.37 1.79
N LEU A 183 -15.47 2.72 0.85
CA LEU A 183 -14.79 4.01 0.83
C LEU A 183 -15.46 4.93 -0.18
N VAL A 184 -16.00 6.03 0.33
CA VAL A 184 -16.66 7.04 -0.50
C VAL A 184 -15.94 8.37 -0.33
N PRO A 185 -15.55 9.05 -1.42
CA PRO A 185 -14.95 10.37 -1.32
C PRO A 185 -15.96 11.37 -0.76
N ARG A 186 -15.52 12.19 0.18
CA ARG A 186 -16.38 13.23 0.78
C ARG A 186 -16.79 14.29 -0.25
N GLN A 187 -15.91 14.57 -1.20
CA GLN A 187 -16.16 15.50 -2.30
C GLN A 187 -15.82 14.76 -3.60
N PRO A 188 -16.80 14.48 -4.45
CA PRO A 188 -16.51 13.97 -5.78
C PRO A 188 -15.77 15.06 -6.55
N ASN A 189 -14.59 14.73 -7.09
CA ASN A 189 -13.92 15.64 -8.01
C ASN A 189 -14.74 15.64 -9.31
N GLY A 190 -15.18 16.82 -9.77
CA GLY A 190 -16.03 17.00 -10.94
C GLY A 190 -15.44 16.57 -12.30
N VAL A 191 -14.49 15.63 -12.29
CA VAL A 191 -13.85 15.04 -13.47
C VAL A 191 -14.23 13.57 -13.65
N ASP A 192 -14.90 12.96 -12.67
CA ASP A 192 -15.44 11.60 -12.81
C ASP A 192 -16.79 11.66 -13.56
N GLN A 193 -16.75 12.12 -14.79
CA GLN A 193 -17.78 11.80 -15.76
C GLN A 193 -17.42 10.45 -16.37
N PHE A 194 -18.19 9.45 -16.01
CA PHE A 194 -18.21 8.14 -16.65
C PHE A 194 -18.69 8.25 -18.08
#